data_1f3056c14f0a2345e47471261dc2b82c
#
_entry.id   1f3056c14f0a2345e47471261dc2b82c
#
_cell.length_a   1.000
_cell.length_b   1.000
_cell.length_c   1.000
_cell.angle_alpha   90.00
_cell.angle_beta   90.00
_cell.angle_gamma   90.00
#
_symmetry.space_group_name_H-M   'P 1'
#
loop_
_entity.id
_entity.type
_entity.pdbx_description
1 polymer ?
#
loop_
_entity_poly.entity_id
_entity_poly.type
_entity_poly.pdbx_seq_one_letter_code
_entity_poly.pdbx_strand_id
1 'polypeptide(L)'
;RVSMKDMKSIVAPAYSKWSDADYRLYMEKFELDPKQKISTLSRGMRMKFALVLALSHNAELLIMDEPTSGLDPLVRSQFLEIVMDYMKNGGKGVFFSTHITSDLDKIADMLILIDGGKIILQQSKDDLLDTFRIVKGNVALLNDQNRQLIRGLKVSSFGFTGITDHVAKMKKELPDVLLEKATIEDIM
;
A
#
# COMPACT_ATOMS: atom_id res chain seq x y z
N ARG A 1 29.16 12.01 -16.58
CA ARG A 1 28.40 10.79 -16.15
C ARG A 1 28.28 10.84 -14.63
N VAL A 2 27.08 11.11 -14.11
CA VAL A 2 26.78 11.43 -12.71
C VAL A 2 26.77 10.18 -11.84
N SER A 3 27.51 10.17 -10.72
CA SER A 3 27.41 9.15 -9.67
C SER A 3 26.33 9.52 -8.63
N MET A 4 26.01 8.60 -7.71
CA MET A 4 25.11 8.90 -6.57
C MET A 4 25.68 10.01 -5.69
N LYS A 5 27.01 10.04 -5.48
CA LYS A 5 27.69 11.12 -4.76
C LYS A 5 27.56 12.49 -5.47
N ASP A 6 27.68 12.51 -6.80
CA ASP A 6 27.51 13.74 -7.57
C ASP A 6 26.06 14.24 -7.48
N MET A 7 25.08 13.33 -7.59
CA MET A 7 23.67 13.65 -7.44
C MET A 7 23.36 14.22 -6.04
N LYS A 8 23.91 13.61 -4.98
CA LYS A 8 23.81 14.18 -3.61
C LYS A 8 24.31 15.62 -3.56
N SER A 9 25.46 15.92 -4.18
CA SER A 9 26.03 17.26 -4.20
C SER A 9 25.16 18.29 -4.94
N ILE A 10 24.33 17.84 -5.88
CA ILE A 10 23.36 18.70 -6.59
C ILE A 10 22.10 18.91 -5.74
N VAL A 11 21.60 17.83 -5.09
CA VAL A 11 20.31 17.85 -4.39
C VAL A 11 20.41 18.46 -3.00
N ALA A 12 21.47 18.15 -2.23
CA ALA A 12 21.61 18.56 -0.84
C ALA A 12 21.49 20.08 -0.61
N PRO A 13 22.09 20.96 -1.43
CA PRO A 13 21.97 22.41 -1.24
C PRO A 13 20.56 22.99 -1.40
N ALA A 14 19.66 22.25 -2.05
CA ALA A 14 18.27 22.68 -2.23
C ALA A 14 17.41 22.53 -0.96
N TYR A 15 17.91 21.82 0.06
CA TYR A 15 17.16 21.51 1.28
C TYR A 15 17.86 22.06 2.52
N SER A 16 17.24 23.01 3.20
CA SER A 16 17.78 23.61 4.42
C SER A 16 17.91 22.66 5.61
N LYS A 17 17.09 21.60 5.63
CA LYS A 17 17.09 20.55 6.68
C LYS A 17 17.87 19.29 6.24
N TRP A 18 18.78 19.40 5.25
CA TRP A 18 19.60 18.29 4.80
C TRP A 18 20.51 17.74 5.91
N SER A 19 20.54 16.41 6.07
CA SER A 19 21.38 15.70 7.03
C SER A 19 22.35 14.76 6.33
N ASP A 20 23.64 15.09 6.37
CA ASP A 20 24.69 14.19 5.88
C ASP A 20 24.84 12.91 6.72
N ALA A 21 24.41 12.95 7.98
CA ALA A 21 24.38 11.77 8.86
C ALA A 21 23.33 10.79 8.38
N ASP A 22 22.09 11.26 8.13
CA ASP A 22 21.00 10.42 7.63
C ASP A 22 21.30 9.89 6.23
N TYR A 23 21.88 10.74 5.36
CA TYR A 23 22.33 10.28 4.04
C TYR A 23 23.29 9.08 4.15
N ARG A 24 24.32 9.15 5.00
CA ARG A 24 25.25 8.03 5.20
C ARG A 24 24.55 6.80 5.79
N LEU A 25 23.71 7.01 6.79
CA LEU A 25 22.96 5.94 7.45
C LEU A 25 22.11 5.15 6.44
N TYR A 26 21.34 5.86 5.61
CA TYR A 26 20.45 5.21 4.64
C TYR A 26 21.22 4.61 3.45
N MET A 27 22.33 5.21 3.02
CA MET A 27 23.19 4.62 1.99
C MET A 27 23.75 3.28 2.46
N GLU A 28 24.20 3.20 3.73
CA GLU A 28 24.69 1.96 4.35
C GLU A 28 23.54 0.95 4.52
N LYS A 29 22.39 1.36 5.09
CA LYS A 29 21.23 0.50 5.30
C LYS A 29 20.70 -0.12 3.99
N PHE A 30 20.81 0.58 2.88
CA PHE A 30 20.44 0.11 1.55
C PHE A 30 21.57 -0.56 0.76
N GLU A 31 22.77 -0.64 1.32
CA GLU A 31 23.95 -1.22 0.67
C GLU A 31 24.27 -0.56 -0.68
N LEU A 32 24.21 0.78 -0.74
CA LEU A 32 24.45 1.56 -1.96
C LEU A 32 25.88 2.13 -1.97
N ASP A 33 26.63 1.91 -3.07
CA ASP A 33 27.94 2.52 -3.28
C ASP A 33 27.83 3.94 -3.84
N PRO A 34 28.21 5.01 -3.09
CA PRO A 34 28.13 6.38 -3.56
C PRO A 34 28.86 6.67 -4.88
N LYS A 35 29.85 5.86 -5.22
CA LYS A 35 30.64 6.01 -6.45
C LYS A 35 29.96 5.41 -7.67
N GLN A 36 28.95 4.58 -7.48
CA GLN A 36 28.24 3.95 -8.59
C GLN A 36 27.47 4.98 -9.42
N LYS A 37 27.52 4.82 -10.75
CA LYS A 37 26.86 5.73 -11.70
C LYS A 37 25.34 5.51 -11.69
N ILE A 38 24.58 6.60 -11.69
CA ILE A 38 23.10 6.56 -11.74
C ILE A 38 22.60 5.73 -12.95
N SER A 39 23.28 5.83 -14.10
CA SER A 39 22.90 5.10 -15.32
C SER A 39 23.03 3.58 -15.22
N THR A 40 23.81 3.08 -14.26
CA THR A 40 24.04 1.63 -14.08
C THR A 40 23.19 1.02 -12.95
N LEU A 41 22.38 1.82 -12.28
CA LEU A 41 21.52 1.35 -11.20
C LEU A 41 20.36 0.50 -11.74
N SER A 42 20.08 -0.61 -11.08
CA SER A 42 18.83 -1.35 -11.27
C SER A 42 17.62 -0.49 -10.86
N ARG A 43 16.41 -0.92 -11.23
CA ARG A 43 15.19 -0.22 -10.80
C ARG A 43 15.09 -0.15 -9.27
N GLY A 44 15.34 -1.25 -8.56
CA GLY A 44 15.35 -1.30 -7.10
C GLY A 44 16.39 -0.37 -6.48
N MET A 45 17.62 -0.35 -7.01
CA MET A 45 18.66 0.57 -6.53
C MET A 45 18.29 2.03 -6.75
N ARG A 46 17.66 2.38 -7.87
CA ARG A 46 17.18 3.75 -8.11
C ARG A 46 16.11 4.15 -7.10
N MET A 47 15.16 3.24 -6.79
CA MET A 47 14.13 3.49 -5.80
C MET A 47 14.72 3.64 -4.39
N LYS A 48 15.64 2.75 -3.99
CA LYS A 48 16.39 2.88 -2.74
C LYS A 48 17.10 4.23 -2.65
N PHE A 49 17.80 4.64 -3.71
CA PHE A 49 18.52 5.91 -3.73
C PHE A 49 17.57 7.12 -3.70
N ALA A 50 16.44 7.09 -4.40
CA ALA A 50 15.44 8.14 -4.30
C ALA A 50 14.91 8.30 -2.87
N LEU A 51 14.65 7.17 -2.19
CA LEU A 51 14.23 7.18 -0.78
C LEU A 51 15.35 7.72 0.14
N VAL A 52 16.61 7.35 -0.08
CA VAL A 52 17.76 7.93 0.65
C VAL A 52 17.73 9.46 0.55
N LEU A 53 17.59 10.01 -0.65
CA LEU A 53 17.55 11.47 -0.84
C LEU A 53 16.36 12.09 -0.11
N ALA A 54 15.17 11.48 -0.21
CA ALA A 54 13.95 11.97 0.43
C ALA A 54 14.05 11.95 1.97
N LEU A 55 14.61 10.90 2.54
CA LEU A 55 14.76 10.77 4.00
C LEU A 55 15.86 11.69 4.56
N SER A 56 16.88 12.02 3.74
CA SER A 56 18.04 12.82 4.17
C SER A 56 17.76 14.30 4.36
N HIS A 57 16.62 14.82 3.89
CA HIS A 57 16.26 16.24 4.10
C HIS A 57 15.17 16.44 5.17
N ASN A 58 14.93 15.43 6.00
CA ASN A 58 13.98 15.46 7.11
C ASN A 58 12.57 15.92 6.67
N ALA A 59 12.07 15.36 5.57
CA ALA A 59 10.72 15.64 5.07
C ALA A 59 9.67 15.32 6.16
N GLU A 60 8.60 16.07 6.21
CA GLU A 60 7.44 15.80 7.08
C GLU A 60 6.41 14.91 6.36
N LEU A 61 6.36 15.00 5.03
CA LEU A 61 5.48 14.22 4.18
C LEU A 61 6.26 13.66 2.98
N LEU A 62 6.17 12.35 2.76
CA LEU A 62 6.62 11.69 1.55
C LEU A 62 5.42 11.43 0.63
N ILE A 63 5.51 11.86 -0.63
CA ILE A 63 4.52 11.56 -1.66
C ILE A 63 5.20 10.71 -2.73
N MET A 64 4.66 9.51 -2.97
CA MET A 64 5.27 8.54 -3.87
C MET A 64 4.22 7.91 -4.79
N ASP A 65 4.59 7.70 -6.05
CA ASP A 65 3.74 7.04 -7.03
C ASP A 65 4.31 5.66 -7.34
N GLU A 66 3.51 4.61 -7.05
CA GLU A 66 3.84 3.20 -7.26
C GLU A 66 5.27 2.80 -6.78
N PRO A 67 5.70 3.14 -5.54
CA PRO A 67 7.09 3.04 -5.13
C PRO A 67 7.63 1.60 -5.11
N THR A 68 6.78 0.61 -4.94
CA THR A 68 7.16 -0.81 -4.85
C THR A 68 6.95 -1.59 -6.13
N SER A 69 6.32 -0.97 -7.14
CA SER A 69 6.02 -1.62 -8.41
C SER A 69 7.29 -2.09 -9.14
N GLY A 70 7.31 -3.39 -9.48
CA GLY A 70 8.44 -4.04 -10.19
C GLY A 70 9.72 -4.18 -9.36
N LEU A 71 9.65 -4.05 -8.04
CA LEU A 71 10.70 -4.47 -7.13
C LEU A 71 10.59 -5.97 -6.85
N ASP A 72 11.74 -6.63 -6.64
CA ASP A 72 11.74 -7.99 -6.13
C ASP A 72 11.21 -8.03 -4.67
N PRO A 73 10.72 -9.18 -4.19
CA PRO A 73 10.08 -9.28 -2.88
C PRO A 73 10.96 -8.84 -1.71
N LEU A 74 12.29 -9.07 -1.77
CA LEU A 74 13.21 -8.70 -0.70
C LEU A 74 13.40 -7.18 -0.63
N VAL A 75 13.68 -6.56 -1.77
CA VAL A 75 13.84 -5.09 -1.87
C VAL A 75 12.54 -4.38 -1.47
N ARG A 76 11.39 -4.94 -1.86
CA ARG A 76 10.09 -4.43 -1.47
C ARG A 76 9.85 -4.48 0.04
N SER A 77 10.18 -5.60 0.68
CA SER A 77 10.05 -5.72 2.15
C SER A 77 10.94 -4.71 2.86
N GLN A 78 12.21 -4.57 2.45
CA GLN A 78 13.14 -3.59 3.00
C GLN A 78 12.63 -2.14 2.85
N PHE A 79 12.05 -1.82 1.68
CA PHE A 79 11.46 -0.51 1.42
C PHE A 79 10.32 -0.21 2.41
N LEU A 80 9.37 -1.14 2.56
CA LEU A 80 8.22 -0.96 3.46
C LEU A 80 8.66 -0.84 4.93
N GLU A 81 9.64 -1.62 5.38
CA GLU A 81 10.20 -1.52 6.74
C GLU A 81 10.78 -0.13 7.02
N ILE A 82 11.55 0.43 6.08
CA ILE A 82 12.14 1.75 6.25
C ILE A 82 11.07 2.85 6.26
N VAL A 83 10.04 2.71 5.42
CA VAL A 83 8.90 3.65 5.42
C VAL A 83 8.13 3.58 6.74
N MET A 84 7.90 2.38 7.29
CA MET A 84 7.30 2.21 8.62
C MET A 84 8.16 2.84 9.72
N ASP A 85 9.48 2.61 9.71
CA ASP A 85 10.40 3.21 10.69
C ASP A 85 10.41 4.74 10.60
N TYR A 86 10.32 5.29 9.39
CA TYR A 86 10.22 6.73 9.19
C TYR A 86 8.94 7.31 9.83
N MET A 87 7.79 6.65 9.69
CA MET A 87 6.52 7.09 10.28
C MET A 87 6.52 7.02 11.82
N LYS A 88 7.23 6.05 12.43
CA LYS A 88 7.31 5.90 13.89
C LYS A 88 7.94 7.09 14.61
N ASN A 89 8.74 7.91 13.93
CA ASN A 89 9.43 9.05 14.52
C ASN A 89 8.52 10.26 14.83
N GLY A 90 7.20 10.11 14.73
CA GLY A 90 6.20 11.13 15.06
C GLY A 90 6.20 12.35 14.13
N GLY A 91 5.02 12.91 13.85
CA GLY A 91 4.87 14.10 13.01
C GLY A 91 5.25 13.91 11.53
N LYS A 92 5.46 12.67 11.09
CA LYS A 92 5.81 12.32 9.71
C LYS A 92 4.70 11.52 9.06
N GLY A 93 4.40 11.82 7.79
CA GLY A 93 3.38 11.16 7.01
C GLY A 93 3.93 10.59 5.71
N VAL A 94 3.24 9.57 5.21
CA VAL A 94 3.52 8.97 3.90
C VAL A 94 2.21 8.87 3.13
N PHE A 95 2.21 9.39 1.91
CA PHE A 95 1.12 9.22 0.96
C PHE A 95 1.68 8.57 -0.30
N PHE A 96 1.18 7.39 -0.66
CA PHE A 96 1.62 6.72 -1.87
C PHE A 96 0.48 6.03 -2.60
N SER A 97 0.57 5.99 -3.92
CA SER A 97 -0.30 5.17 -4.75
C SER A 97 0.25 3.76 -4.88
N THR A 98 -0.60 2.75 -4.94
CA THR A 98 -0.22 1.38 -5.27
C THR A 98 -1.43 0.57 -5.75
N HIS A 99 -1.19 -0.38 -6.63
CA HIS A 99 -2.14 -1.44 -6.99
C HIS A 99 -1.82 -2.76 -6.27
N ILE A 100 -0.83 -2.76 -5.38
CA ILE A 100 -0.37 -3.95 -4.66
C ILE A 100 -0.99 -3.95 -3.25
N THR A 101 -2.12 -4.63 -3.11
CA THR A 101 -2.93 -4.66 -1.89
C THR A 101 -2.16 -5.13 -0.66
N SER A 102 -1.23 -6.08 -0.82
CA SER A 102 -0.39 -6.58 0.27
C SER A 102 0.58 -5.54 0.87
N ASP A 103 0.85 -4.41 0.17
CA ASP A 103 1.58 -3.29 0.78
C ASP A 103 0.68 -2.49 1.71
N LEU A 104 -0.58 -2.28 1.27
CA LEU A 104 -1.60 -1.60 2.08
C LEU A 104 -1.87 -2.35 3.38
N ASP A 105 -1.96 -3.68 3.33
CA ASP A 105 -2.12 -4.52 4.53
C ASP A 105 -1.02 -4.28 5.55
N LYS A 106 0.23 -4.05 5.08
CA LYS A 106 1.39 -3.88 5.95
C LYS A 106 1.50 -2.49 6.57
N ILE A 107 1.27 -1.42 5.81
CA ILE A 107 1.67 -0.08 6.24
C ILE A 107 0.59 0.99 6.18
N ALA A 108 -0.58 0.72 5.58
CA ALA A 108 -1.62 1.73 5.47
C ALA A 108 -2.46 1.85 6.74
N ASP A 109 -2.68 3.08 7.20
CA ASP A 109 -3.66 3.43 8.23
C ASP A 109 -4.97 3.89 7.60
N MET A 110 -4.87 4.68 6.51
CA MET A 110 -6.00 5.23 5.76
C MET A 110 -5.95 4.74 4.31
N LEU A 111 -7.11 4.44 3.75
CA LEU A 111 -7.27 3.99 2.37
C LEU A 111 -8.15 4.95 1.58
N ILE A 112 -7.70 5.26 0.37
CA ILE A 112 -8.46 6.03 -0.61
C ILE A 112 -8.52 5.21 -1.89
N LEU A 113 -9.71 4.76 -2.27
CA LEU A 113 -9.95 4.09 -3.54
C LEU A 113 -10.43 5.09 -4.58
N ILE A 114 -9.72 5.13 -5.71
CA ILE A 114 -10.04 6.00 -6.84
C ILE A 114 -10.38 5.13 -8.06
N ASP A 115 -11.54 5.39 -8.65
CA ASP A 115 -11.96 4.78 -9.91
C ASP A 115 -12.58 5.82 -10.83
N GLY A 116 -12.21 5.77 -12.12
CA GLY A 116 -12.69 6.74 -13.13
C GLY A 116 -12.48 8.21 -12.73
N GLY A 117 -11.40 8.53 -11.98
CA GLY A 117 -11.09 9.88 -11.50
C GLY A 117 -11.96 10.36 -10.33
N LYS A 118 -12.71 9.47 -9.68
CA LYS A 118 -13.56 9.78 -8.52
C LYS A 118 -13.10 8.97 -7.31
N ILE A 119 -13.18 9.60 -6.14
CA ILE A 119 -12.99 8.89 -4.87
C ILE A 119 -14.23 8.04 -4.61
N ILE A 120 -14.07 6.73 -4.62
CA ILE A 120 -15.13 5.75 -4.36
C ILE A 120 -15.22 5.44 -2.87
N LEU A 121 -14.07 5.44 -2.17
CA LEU A 121 -13.98 5.13 -0.77
C LEU A 121 -12.83 5.90 -0.13
N GLN A 122 -13.05 6.41 1.10
CA GLN A 122 -12.03 7.01 1.95
C GLN A 122 -12.35 6.67 3.40
N GLN A 123 -11.55 5.79 4.00
CA GLN A 123 -11.73 5.42 5.42
C GLN A 123 -10.48 4.76 5.99
N SER A 124 -10.45 4.53 7.31
CA SER A 124 -9.37 3.78 7.93
C SER A 124 -9.37 2.33 7.46
N LYS A 125 -8.19 1.70 7.44
CA LYS A 125 -8.05 0.29 7.09
C LYS A 125 -8.86 -0.60 8.04
N ASP A 126 -8.82 -0.31 9.34
CA ASP A 126 -9.50 -1.10 10.35
C ASP A 126 -11.03 -1.02 10.18
N ASP A 127 -11.59 0.18 9.96
CA ASP A 127 -13.02 0.35 9.68
C ASP A 127 -13.44 -0.39 8.41
N LEU A 128 -12.61 -0.34 7.37
CA LEU A 128 -12.86 -1.05 6.11
C LEU A 128 -12.96 -2.55 6.36
N LEU A 129 -11.97 -3.14 7.01
CA LEU A 129 -11.91 -4.57 7.29
C LEU A 129 -12.97 -5.03 8.29
N ASP A 130 -13.44 -4.14 9.16
CA ASP A 130 -14.54 -4.43 10.09
C ASP A 130 -15.92 -4.33 9.43
N THR A 131 -16.06 -3.48 8.43
CA THR A 131 -17.33 -3.26 7.69
C THR A 131 -17.64 -4.41 6.74
N PHE A 132 -16.66 -4.88 5.98
CA PHE A 132 -16.88 -5.85 4.92
C PHE A 132 -16.65 -7.30 5.35
N ARG A 133 -17.47 -8.20 4.80
CA ARG A 133 -17.30 -9.66 4.93
C ARG A 133 -17.44 -10.33 3.58
N ILE A 134 -16.63 -11.37 3.36
CA ILE A 134 -16.89 -12.32 2.28
C ILE A 134 -18.11 -13.15 2.68
N VAL A 135 -19.06 -13.29 1.77
CA VAL A 135 -20.22 -14.15 1.91
C VAL A 135 -20.11 -15.33 0.96
N LYS A 136 -20.29 -16.54 1.47
CA LYS A 136 -20.29 -17.79 0.68
C LYS A 136 -21.51 -18.63 1.04
N GLY A 137 -22.12 -19.25 0.04
CA GLY A 137 -23.30 -20.09 0.28
C GLY A 137 -23.73 -20.91 -0.93
N ASN A 138 -24.78 -21.72 -0.73
CA ASN A 138 -25.39 -22.46 -1.83
C ASN A 138 -26.24 -21.53 -2.70
N VAL A 139 -26.16 -21.71 -4.03
CA VAL A 139 -26.92 -20.91 -5.01
C VAL A 139 -28.43 -20.91 -4.75
N ALA A 140 -28.96 -22.03 -4.23
CA ALA A 140 -30.38 -22.16 -3.87
C ALA A 140 -30.85 -21.15 -2.80
N LEU A 141 -29.93 -20.56 -2.03
CA LEU A 141 -30.24 -19.53 -1.03
C LEU A 141 -30.41 -18.13 -1.64
N LEU A 142 -29.99 -17.93 -2.90
CA LEU A 142 -30.06 -16.62 -3.55
C LEU A 142 -31.49 -16.33 -4.06
N ASN A 143 -31.98 -15.14 -3.75
CA ASN A 143 -33.18 -14.54 -4.33
C ASN A 143 -32.90 -13.08 -4.74
N ASP A 144 -33.84 -12.43 -5.41
CA ASP A 144 -33.63 -11.07 -5.93
C ASP A 144 -33.39 -10.02 -4.83
N GLN A 145 -33.91 -10.25 -3.63
CA GLN A 145 -33.75 -9.33 -2.50
C GLN A 145 -32.33 -9.44 -1.89
N ASN A 146 -31.85 -10.66 -1.63
CA ASN A 146 -30.55 -10.86 -0.98
C ASN A 146 -29.37 -10.66 -1.94
N ARG A 147 -29.57 -10.86 -3.25
CA ARG A 147 -28.57 -10.51 -4.28
C ARG A 147 -28.14 -9.05 -4.22
N GLN A 148 -29.05 -8.13 -3.90
CA GLN A 148 -28.76 -6.68 -3.79
C GLN A 148 -27.86 -6.36 -2.58
N LEU A 149 -27.75 -7.25 -1.60
CA LEU A 149 -26.86 -7.10 -0.44
C LEU A 149 -25.45 -7.60 -0.69
N ILE A 150 -25.21 -8.18 -1.87
CA ILE A 150 -23.93 -8.83 -2.20
C ILE A 150 -23.31 -8.11 -3.38
N ARG A 151 -22.15 -7.52 -3.17
CA ARG A 151 -21.33 -6.88 -4.21
C ARG A 151 -20.39 -7.91 -4.83
N GLY A 152 -20.06 -7.76 -6.10
CA GLY A 152 -19.14 -8.67 -6.80
C GLY A 152 -19.58 -10.12 -6.80
N LEU A 153 -20.89 -10.39 -6.82
CA LEU A 153 -21.46 -11.75 -6.77
C LEU A 153 -20.93 -12.62 -7.91
N LYS A 154 -20.24 -13.70 -7.55
CA LYS A 154 -19.79 -14.76 -8.45
C LYS A 154 -20.53 -16.04 -8.14
N VAL A 155 -21.13 -16.65 -9.16
CA VAL A 155 -21.89 -17.92 -9.04
C VAL A 155 -21.14 -19.00 -9.79
N SER A 156 -21.00 -20.18 -9.19
CA SER A 156 -20.37 -21.38 -9.74
C SER A 156 -21.22 -22.63 -9.47
N SER A 157 -20.79 -23.77 -9.99
CA SER A 157 -21.42 -25.08 -9.69
C SER A 157 -21.32 -25.48 -8.23
N PHE A 158 -20.40 -24.90 -7.45
CA PHE A 158 -20.18 -25.23 -6.04
C PHE A 158 -20.89 -24.27 -5.07
N GLY A 159 -21.49 -23.17 -5.58
CA GLY A 159 -22.12 -22.16 -4.74
C GLY A 159 -21.89 -20.75 -5.26
N PHE A 160 -22.10 -19.79 -4.39
CA PHE A 160 -21.81 -18.38 -4.68
C PHE A 160 -20.80 -17.80 -3.69
N THR A 161 -20.11 -16.75 -4.13
CA THR A 161 -19.27 -15.91 -3.29
C THR A 161 -19.45 -14.45 -3.69
N GLY A 162 -19.23 -13.53 -2.76
CA GLY A 162 -19.25 -12.09 -2.96
C GLY A 162 -18.89 -11.37 -1.67
N ILE A 163 -19.11 -10.06 -1.63
CA ILE A 163 -18.79 -9.22 -0.50
C ILE A 163 -20.04 -8.49 -0.03
N THR A 164 -20.18 -8.33 1.28
CA THR A 164 -21.28 -7.57 1.88
C THR A 164 -20.78 -6.61 2.96
N ASP A 165 -21.37 -5.41 3.00
CA ASP A 165 -21.30 -4.44 4.09
C ASP A 165 -22.57 -4.49 4.99
N HIS A 166 -23.52 -5.37 4.67
CA HIS A 166 -24.78 -5.56 5.40
C HIS A 166 -24.78 -6.82 6.29
N VAL A 167 -23.71 -7.01 7.08
CA VAL A 167 -23.46 -8.24 7.85
C VAL A 167 -24.66 -8.65 8.74
N ALA A 168 -25.24 -7.71 9.46
CA ALA A 168 -26.38 -7.99 10.34
C ALA A 168 -27.61 -8.46 9.57
N LYS A 169 -27.89 -7.84 8.40
CA LYS A 169 -29.01 -8.20 7.53
C LYS A 169 -28.77 -9.55 6.87
N MET A 170 -27.54 -9.81 6.42
CA MET A 170 -27.17 -11.12 5.86
C MET A 170 -27.36 -12.25 6.85
N LYS A 171 -26.92 -12.11 8.10
CA LYS A 171 -27.14 -13.12 9.15
C LYS A 171 -28.61 -13.39 9.43
N LYS A 172 -29.46 -12.38 9.32
CA LYS A 172 -30.92 -12.51 9.55
C LYS A 172 -31.63 -13.17 8.37
N GLU A 173 -31.31 -12.77 7.13
CA GLU A 173 -31.98 -13.26 5.93
C GLU A 173 -31.43 -14.59 5.42
N LEU A 174 -30.15 -14.84 5.66
CA LEU A 174 -29.43 -16.03 5.20
C LEU A 174 -28.58 -16.63 6.34
N PRO A 175 -29.20 -17.25 7.33
CA PRO A 175 -28.47 -17.79 8.49
C PRO A 175 -27.45 -18.88 8.12
N ASP A 176 -27.66 -19.56 7.00
CA ASP A 176 -26.84 -20.70 6.55
C ASP A 176 -25.64 -20.29 5.66
N VAL A 177 -25.42 -18.99 5.44
CA VAL A 177 -24.24 -18.54 4.70
C VAL A 177 -23.01 -18.44 5.60
N LEU A 178 -21.86 -18.72 5.05
CA LEU A 178 -20.57 -18.50 5.70
C LEU A 178 -20.16 -17.03 5.50
N LEU A 179 -19.84 -16.35 6.60
CA LEU A 179 -19.29 -14.99 6.60
C LEU A 179 -17.85 -15.02 7.10
N GLU A 180 -16.91 -14.69 6.25
CA GLU A 180 -15.49 -14.64 6.54
C GLU A 180 -14.98 -13.19 6.57
N LYS A 181 -13.85 -12.95 7.23
CA LYS A 181 -13.16 -11.64 7.15
C LYS A 181 -12.70 -11.41 5.71
N ALA A 182 -12.98 -10.22 5.20
CA ALA A 182 -12.46 -9.78 3.91
C ALA A 182 -11.02 -9.24 4.06
N THR A 183 -10.22 -9.37 3.01
CA THR A 183 -8.95 -8.69 2.85
C THR A 183 -9.14 -7.40 2.04
N ILE A 184 -8.12 -6.53 2.00
CA ILE A 184 -8.16 -5.35 1.11
C ILE A 184 -8.33 -5.79 -0.35
N GLU A 185 -7.66 -6.88 -0.76
CA GLU A 185 -7.77 -7.43 -2.11
C GLU A 185 -9.19 -7.88 -2.47
N ASP A 186 -9.92 -8.47 -1.52
CA ASP A 186 -11.30 -8.89 -1.74
C ASP A 186 -12.25 -7.70 -1.94
N ILE A 187 -11.93 -6.56 -1.32
CA ILE A 187 -12.78 -5.36 -1.32
C ILE A 187 -12.56 -4.50 -2.57
N MET A 188 -11.34 -4.49 -3.11
CA MET A 188 -10.93 -3.73 -4.29
C MET A 188 -11.23 -4.49 -5.59
#